data_6868bbeadee1bae9b1e45b370e3c94d1
#
_entry.id   6868bbeadee1bae9b1e45b370e3c94d1
#
_cell.length_a   1.000
_cell.length_b   1.000
_cell.length_c   1.000
_cell.angle_alpha   90.00
_cell.angle_beta   90.00
_cell.angle_gamma   90.00
#
_symmetry.space_group_name_H-M   'P 1'
#
loop_
_entity.id
_entity.type
_entity.pdbx_description
1 polymer ?
#
loop_
_entity_poly.entity_id
_entity_poly.type
_entity_poly.pdbx_seq_one_letter_code
_entity_poly.pdbx_strand_id
1 'polypeptide(L)'
;MLFDLHTQDWNDEILALLKIPRGVLPQIAPSSAVVGNALPEWLGGSIPIAGVAGDQQAATFGQACFKPGMAKNTYGTGCFMLMNVGDKPVQSKNHLLSTVGWGLPQSGQDSWTPTYMLEGGVFVAGAAVQWLRDGLGIIQRSEEVESLAASVSDTDDVFMVPAFAGLGAPHWDLSLIHISEPTRLGMIS
;
A
#
# COMPACT_ATOMS: atom_id res chain seq x y z
N MET A 1 -5.17 -5.57 9.84
CA MET A 1 -6.60 -5.65 10.26
C MET A 1 -6.76 -6.36 11.61
N LEU A 2 -6.19 -7.56 11.83
CA LEU A 2 -6.32 -8.28 13.12
C LEU A 2 -5.32 -7.83 14.20
N PHE A 3 -4.20 -7.23 13.80
CA PHE A 3 -3.17 -6.72 14.70
C PHE A 3 -3.55 -5.33 15.23
N ASP A 4 -3.49 -5.16 16.54
CA ASP A 4 -3.74 -3.87 17.20
C ASP A 4 -2.43 -3.08 17.30
N LEU A 5 -2.42 -1.88 16.75
CA LEU A 5 -1.25 -1.01 16.69
C LEU A 5 -0.82 -0.48 18.06
N HIS A 6 -1.75 -0.42 19.03
CA HIS A 6 -1.50 0.13 20.35
C HIS A 6 -1.01 -0.92 21.34
N THR A 7 -1.64 -2.10 21.33
CA THR A 7 -1.25 -3.22 22.19
C THR A 7 -0.12 -4.04 21.60
N GLN A 8 0.14 -3.90 20.29
CA GLN A 8 1.12 -4.68 19.53
C GLN A 8 0.86 -6.19 19.59
N ASP A 9 -0.42 -6.57 19.64
CA ASP A 9 -0.89 -7.95 19.70
C ASP A 9 -2.13 -8.12 18.82
N TRP A 10 -2.62 -9.35 18.73
CA TRP A 10 -3.89 -9.64 18.06
C TRP A 10 -5.06 -9.02 18.82
N ASN A 11 -5.97 -8.35 18.11
CA ASN A 11 -7.13 -7.70 18.69
C ASN A 11 -8.25 -8.73 18.99
N ASP A 12 -8.45 -9.06 20.26
CA ASP A 12 -9.41 -10.08 20.68
C ASP A 12 -10.85 -9.73 20.36
N GLU A 13 -11.24 -8.45 20.36
CA GLU A 13 -12.59 -8.02 19.98
C GLU A 13 -12.88 -8.30 18.50
N ILE A 14 -11.90 -7.98 17.62
CA ILE A 14 -12.02 -8.26 16.19
C ILE A 14 -12.00 -9.76 15.93
N LEU A 15 -11.17 -10.52 16.64
CA LEU A 15 -11.15 -11.98 16.52
C LEU A 15 -12.49 -12.58 16.91
N ALA A 16 -13.09 -12.13 18.02
CA ALA A 16 -14.40 -12.57 18.47
C ALA A 16 -15.50 -12.23 17.45
N LEU A 17 -15.50 -10.99 16.93
CA LEU A 17 -16.45 -10.54 15.91
C LEU A 17 -16.40 -11.39 14.64
N LEU A 18 -15.18 -11.72 14.19
CA LEU A 18 -14.96 -12.52 12.98
C LEU A 18 -14.96 -14.03 13.24
N LYS A 19 -15.16 -14.44 14.51
CA LYS A 19 -15.14 -15.86 14.95
C LYS A 19 -13.85 -16.58 14.59
N ILE A 20 -12.71 -15.87 14.70
CA ILE A 20 -11.38 -16.43 14.44
C ILE A 20 -10.78 -16.90 15.76
N PRO A 21 -10.51 -18.20 15.93
CA PRO A 21 -9.84 -18.68 17.14
C PRO A 21 -8.41 -18.13 17.24
N ARG A 22 -8.02 -17.55 18.37
CA ARG A 22 -6.67 -17.01 18.57
C ARG A 22 -5.57 -18.06 18.32
N GLY A 23 -5.85 -19.33 18.64
CA GLY A 23 -4.88 -20.43 18.46
C GLY A 23 -4.49 -20.77 17.01
N VAL A 24 -5.22 -20.22 16.00
CA VAL A 24 -4.85 -20.40 14.58
C VAL A 24 -3.91 -19.29 14.07
N LEU A 25 -3.69 -18.25 14.88
CA LEU A 25 -2.85 -17.13 14.49
C LEU A 25 -1.37 -17.43 14.80
N PRO A 26 -0.45 -16.98 13.96
CA PRO A 26 0.98 -17.13 14.20
C PRO A 26 1.44 -16.27 15.39
N GLN A 27 2.61 -16.59 15.91
CA GLN A 27 3.30 -15.72 16.86
C GLN A 27 3.74 -14.42 16.15
N ILE A 28 3.53 -13.29 16.81
CA ILE A 28 4.02 -12.01 16.34
C ILE A 28 5.52 -11.92 16.61
N ALA A 29 6.29 -11.55 15.59
CA ALA A 29 7.74 -11.41 15.65
C ALA A 29 8.18 -10.13 14.93
N PRO A 30 9.35 -9.57 15.28
CA PRO A 30 9.91 -8.46 14.53
C PRO A 30 10.23 -8.86 13.09
N SER A 31 10.26 -7.86 12.19
CA SER A 31 10.52 -8.09 10.76
C SER A 31 11.91 -8.67 10.49
N SER A 32 12.87 -8.38 11.37
CA SER A 32 14.25 -8.90 11.33
C SER A 32 14.52 -9.77 12.55
N ALA A 33 14.04 -11.01 12.50
CA ALA A 33 14.27 -12.02 13.54
C ALA A 33 14.26 -13.41 12.92
N VAL A 34 15.01 -14.33 13.51
CA VAL A 34 14.96 -15.75 13.08
C VAL A 34 13.65 -16.35 13.55
N VAL A 35 12.75 -16.62 12.62
CA VAL A 35 11.43 -17.20 12.89
C VAL A 35 11.41 -18.72 12.64
N GLY A 36 12.47 -19.26 12.06
CA GLY A 36 12.62 -20.69 11.76
C GLY A 36 13.83 -20.95 10.88
N ASN A 37 13.98 -22.20 10.46
CA ASN A 37 15.01 -22.58 9.52
C ASN A 37 14.38 -23.31 8.33
N ALA A 38 14.94 -23.11 7.14
CA ALA A 38 14.60 -23.90 5.97
C ALA A 38 15.04 -25.35 6.15
N LEU A 39 14.26 -26.28 5.63
CA LEU A 39 14.62 -27.69 5.65
C LEU A 39 15.85 -27.94 4.75
N PRO A 40 16.86 -28.71 5.23
CA PRO A 40 18.06 -28.96 4.47
C PRO A 40 17.83 -29.60 3.10
N GLU A 41 16.76 -30.37 2.96
CA GLU A 41 16.40 -31.07 1.70
C GLU A 41 16.08 -30.10 0.55
N TRP A 42 15.63 -28.86 0.85
CA TRP A 42 15.29 -27.88 -0.18
C TRP A 42 16.47 -26.99 -0.59
N LEU A 43 17.37 -26.67 0.35
CA LEU A 43 18.43 -25.70 0.13
C LEU A 43 19.85 -26.27 0.38
N GLY A 44 19.96 -27.57 0.60
CA GLY A 44 21.25 -28.23 0.86
C GLY A 44 21.84 -27.95 2.25
N GLY A 45 21.15 -27.22 3.11
CA GLY A 45 21.56 -26.88 4.48
C GLY A 45 20.46 -26.19 5.26
N SER A 46 20.58 -26.20 6.59
CA SER A 46 19.65 -25.48 7.47
C SER A 46 19.96 -23.99 7.42
N ILE A 47 19.19 -23.24 6.67
CA ILE A 47 19.34 -21.78 6.49
C ILE A 47 18.28 -21.05 7.32
N PRO A 48 18.67 -20.10 8.19
CA PRO A 48 17.69 -19.36 8.99
C PRO A 48 16.79 -18.46 8.14
N ILE A 49 15.49 -18.47 8.44
CA ILE A 49 14.50 -17.54 7.90
C ILE A 49 14.48 -16.34 8.86
N ALA A 50 15.16 -15.27 8.47
CA ALA A 50 15.48 -14.16 9.37
C ALA A 50 14.87 -12.82 8.96
N GLY A 51 14.01 -12.80 7.96
CA GLY A 51 13.35 -11.58 7.50
C GLY A 51 11.94 -11.87 6.98
N VAL A 52 10.94 -11.15 7.50
CA VAL A 52 9.55 -11.21 7.06
C VAL A 52 8.99 -9.81 6.99
N ALA A 53 8.54 -9.39 5.82
CA ALA A 53 7.89 -8.08 5.63
C ALA A 53 6.88 -8.14 4.49
N GLY A 54 5.85 -7.32 4.56
CA GLY A 54 4.97 -7.07 3.42
C GLY A 54 5.75 -6.35 2.31
N ASP A 55 5.35 -6.56 1.05
CA ASP A 55 6.06 -6.00 -0.11
C ASP A 55 6.18 -4.46 -0.07
N GLN A 56 5.11 -3.78 0.34
CA GLN A 56 5.08 -2.32 0.46
C GLN A 56 5.98 -1.82 1.59
N GLN A 57 6.01 -2.52 2.71
CA GLN A 57 6.89 -2.24 3.85
C GLN A 57 8.35 -2.51 3.50
N ALA A 58 8.63 -3.63 2.85
CA ALA A 58 9.95 -3.97 2.37
C ALA A 58 10.47 -2.94 1.36
N ALA A 59 9.62 -2.46 0.42
CA ALA A 59 9.97 -1.40 -0.51
C ALA A 59 10.26 -0.08 0.21
N THR A 60 9.49 0.27 1.24
CA THR A 60 9.71 1.49 2.02
C THR A 60 11.05 1.45 2.77
N PHE A 61 11.39 0.30 3.33
CA PHE A 61 12.68 0.05 3.96
C PHE A 61 13.83 0.09 2.94
N GLY A 62 13.65 -0.58 1.78
CA GLY A 62 14.64 -0.62 0.70
C GLY A 62 14.91 0.75 0.07
N GLN A 63 13.92 1.67 0.08
CA GLN A 63 14.09 3.06 -0.33
C GLN A 63 14.66 3.95 0.78
N ALA A 64 15.14 3.35 1.88
CA ALA A 64 15.74 4.04 3.02
C ALA A 64 14.85 5.11 3.66
N CYS A 65 13.53 4.92 3.68
CA CYS A 65 12.59 5.84 4.31
C CYS A 65 12.60 5.68 5.86
N PHE A 66 13.77 5.83 6.47
CA PHE A 66 14.00 5.52 7.89
C PHE A 66 13.60 6.63 8.86
N LYS A 67 13.38 7.85 8.37
CA LYS A 67 13.03 8.99 9.23
C LYS A 67 11.57 9.39 9.06
N PRO A 68 10.90 9.87 10.14
CA PRO A 68 9.57 10.44 10.04
C PRO A 68 9.49 11.51 8.95
N GLY A 69 8.42 11.48 8.17
CA GLY A 69 8.18 12.35 7.01
C GLY A 69 8.76 11.83 5.69
N MET A 70 9.63 10.82 5.70
CA MET A 70 10.09 10.17 4.47
C MET A 70 9.02 9.24 3.94
N ALA A 71 8.80 9.28 2.64
CA ALA A 71 7.79 8.49 1.97
C ALA A 71 8.33 7.84 0.69
N LYS A 72 7.76 6.70 0.34
CA LYS A 72 7.92 6.10 -0.99
C LYS A 72 6.57 6.01 -1.67
N ASN A 73 6.57 5.99 -2.98
CA ASN A 73 5.41 5.65 -3.78
C ASN A 73 5.77 4.54 -4.76
N THR A 74 5.06 3.42 -4.66
CA THR A 74 5.13 2.37 -5.68
C THR A 74 4.13 2.71 -6.77
N TYR A 75 4.63 3.02 -7.95
CA TYR A 75 3.82 3.35 -9.11
C TYR A 75 3.78 2.15 -10.07
N GLY A 76 2.63 1.51 -10.15
CA GLY A 76 2.36 0.36 -11.01
C GLY A 76 0.97 0.45 -11.62
N THR A 77 0.23 -0.65 -11.67
CA THR A 77 -1.20 -0.68 -12.07
C THR A 77 -2.02 0.32 -11.26
N GLY A 78 -1.83 0.32 -9.93
CA GLY A 78 -2.21 1.38 -9.01
C GLY A 78 -0.99 2.04 -8.39
N CYS A 79 -1.20 2.93 -7.43
CA CYS A 79 -0.14 3.51 -6.62
C CYS A 79 -0.36 3.19 -5.14
N PHE A 80 0.76 2.91 -4.44
CA PHE A 80 0.76 2.70 -2.99
C PHE A 80 1.85 3.55 -2.36
N MET A 81 1.41 4.58 -1.64
CA MET A 81 2.30 5.48 -0.94
C MET A 81 2.34 5.12 0.54
N LEU A 82 3.53 4.95 1.09
CA LEU A 82 3.77 4.78 2.51
C LEU A 82 4.68 5.88 3.01
N MET A 83 4.28 6.50 4.13
CA MET A 83 5.06 7.54 4.81
C MET A 83 5.39 7.11 6.22
N ASN A 84 6.67 7.14 6.57
CA ASN A 84 7.13 6.89 7.93
C ASN A 84 6.62 7.98 8.88
N VAL A 85 5.99 7.58 9.97
CA VAL A 85 5.47 8.48 11.02
C VAL A 85 6.17 8.30 12.37
N GLY A 86 7.19 7.44 12.43
CA GLY A 86 7.99 7.21 13.64
C GLY A 86 7.51 6.03 14.48
N ASP A 87 7.76 6.12 15.78
CA ASP A 87 7.57 5.04 16.77
C ASP A 87 6.18 5.02 17.41
N LYS A 88 5.27 5.89 16.98
CA LYS A 88 3.89 5.95 17.46
C LYS A 88 2.90 5.93 16.32
N PRO A 89 1.81 5.15 16.44
CA PRO A 89 0.77 5.15 15.43
C PRO A 89 0.07 6.52 15.38
N VAL A 90 -0.15 7.01 14.17
CA VAL A 90 -0.82 8.30 13.93
C VAL A 90 -2.16 8.03 13.27
N GLN A 91 -3.24 8.57 13.82
CA GLN A 91 -4.53 8.56 13.16
C GLN A 91 -4.58 9.68 12.12
N SER A 92 -4.77 9.31 10.87
CA SER A 92 -4.89 10.27 9.77
C SER A 92 -6.20 11.05 9.85
N LYS A 93 -6.13 12.36 9.66
CA LYS A 93 -7.32 13.23 9.48
C LYS A 93 -7.86 13.18 8.05
N ASN A 94 -7.13 12.57 7.12
CA ASN A 94 -7.45 12.48 5.69
C ASN A 94 -7.71 11.03 5.27
N HIS A 95 -8.21 10.20 6.17
CA HIS A 95 -8.61 8.81 5.91
C HIS A 95 -7.49 7.91 5.34
N LEU A 96 -6.22 8.24 5.59
CA LEU A 96 -5.12 7.31 5.30
C LEU A 96 -5.10 6.19 6.34
N LEU A 97 -4.66 5.02 5.94
CA LEU A 97 -4.55 3.87 6.82
C LEU A 97 -3.29 3.99 7.69
N SER A 98 -3.42 3.67 8.97
CA SER A 98 -2.25 3.51 9.84
C SER A 98 -1.85 2.04 9.84
N THR A 99 -0.56 1.78 9.65
CA THR A 99 -0.02 0.42 9.57
C THR A 99 1.35 0.33 10.23
N VAL A 100 1.80 -0.90 10.51
CA VAL A 100 3.19 -1.16 10.90
C VAL A 100 4.04 -1.16 9.65
N GLY A 101 5.14 -0.44 9.66
CA GLY A 101 6.17 -0.49 8.64
C GLY A 101 7.08 -1.69 8.83
N TRP A 102 7.81 -1.70 9.94
CA TRP A 102 8.68 -2.81 10.33
C TRP A 102 8.89 -2.81 11.84
N GLY A 103 9.32 -3.94 12.35
CA GLY A 103 9.83 -4.10 13.71
C GLY A 103 11.28 -4.53 13.67
N LEU A 104 12.16 -3.79 14.34
CA LEU A 104 13.56 -4.16 14.47
C LEU A 104 13.88 -4.54 15.91
N PRO A 105 14.65 -5.63 16.14
CA PRO A 105 15.08 -5.99 17.49
C PRO A 105 15.98 -4.88 18.05
N GLN A 106 15.85 -4.62 19.34
CA GLN A 106 16.74 -3.71 20.05
C GLN A 106 17.98 -4.47 20.49
N SER A 107 19.16 -3.88 20.28
CA SER A 107 20.43 -4.48 20.67
C SER A 107 20.46 -4.78 22.18
N GLY A 108 20.64 -6.06 22.50
CA GLY A 108 20.76 -6.52 23.90
C GLY A 108 19.45 -6.62 24.68
N GLN A 109 18.30 -6.58 24.01
CA GLN A 109 16.98 -6.76 24.64
C GLN A 109 16.13 -7.76 23.84
N ASP A 110 15.29 -8.51 24.54
CA ASP A 110 14.27 -9.38 23.91
C ASP A 110 13.04 -8.58 23.40
N SER A 111 13.20 -7.26 23.31
CA SER A 111 12.17 -6.33 22.86
C SER A 111 12.48 -5.79 21.47
N TRP A 112 11.44 -5.35 20.76
CA TRP A 112 11.56 -4.71 19.47
C TRP A 112 10.68 -3.45 19.43
N THR A 113 11.09 -2.48 18.61
CA THR A 113 10.33 -1.25 18.43
C THR A 113 9.74 -1.22 17.03
N PRO A 114 8.42 -1.07 16.92
CA PRO A 114 7.79 -0.88 15.61
C PRO A 114 8.03 0.53 15.08
N THR A 115 8.20 0.63 13.78
CA THR A 115 8.06 1.88 13.04
C THR A 115 6.68 1.86 12.38
N TYR A 116 5.94 2.95 12.53
CA TYR A 116 4.59 3.07 11.98
C TYR A 116 4.59 3.89 10.70
N MET A 117 3.58 3.65 9.87
CA MET A 117 3.39 4.29 8.58
C MET A 117 1.96 4.78 8.41
N LEU A 118 1.79 5.84 7.62
CA LEU A 118 0.52 6.13 6.96
C LEU A 118 0.58 5.59 5.54
N GLU A 119 -0.50 4.94 5.12
CA GLU A 119 -0.64 4.33 3.80
C GLU A 119 -1.82 4.92 3.06
N GLY A 120 -1.60 5.28 1.80
CA GLY A 120 -2.63 5.67 0.85
C GLY A 120 -2.52 4.87 -0.43
N GLY A 121 -3.64 4.30 -0.89
CA GLY A 121 -3.72 3.55 -2.13
C GLY A 121 -4.56 4.26 -3.18
N VAL A 122 -4.07 4.30 -4.42
CA VAL A 122 -4.80 4.72 -5.62
C VAL A 122 -4.95 3.49 -6.51
N PHE A 123 -6.19 3.10 -6.83
CA PHE A 123 -6.46 1.82 -7.48
C PHE A 123 -6.08 1.81 -8.95
N VAL A 124 -6.21 2.93 -9.63
CA VAL A 124 -5.95 3.06 -11.07
C VAL A 124 -4.90 4.14 -11.31
N ALA A 125 -3.71 3.75 -11.75
CA ALA A 125 -2.61 4.63 -12.12
C ALA A 125 -2.06 4.23 -13.48
N GLY A 126 -1.07 3.36 -13.58
CA GLY A 126 -0.58 2.82 -14.84
C GLY A 126 -1.64 2.06 -15.63
N ALA A 127 -2.66 1.52 -14.95
CA ALA A 127 -3.81 0.90 -15.60
C ALA A 127 -4.59 1.89 -16.49
N ALA A 128 -4.61 3.19 -16.19
CA ALA A 128 -5.21 4.20 -17.05
C ALA A 128 -4.46 4.30 -18.39
N VAL A 129 -3.12 4.27 -18.35
CA VAL A 129 -2.29 4.29 -19.57
C VAL A 129 -2.48 3.01 -20.38
N GLN A 130 -2.57 1.86 -19.71
CA GLN A 130 -2.91 0.60 -20.40
C GLN A 130 -4.28 0.67 -21.07
N TRP A 131 -5.26 1.27 -20.40
CA TRP A 131 -6.60 1.45 -20.98
C TRP A 131 -6.60 2.38 -22.20
N LEU A 132 -5.81 3.47 -22.21
CA LEU A 132 -5.63 4.33 -23.39
C LEU A 132 -5.08 3.53 -24.57
N ARG A 133 -4.16 2.60 -24.31
CA ARG A 133 -3.55 1.74 -25.33
C ARG A 133 -4.49 0.62 -25.77
N ASP A 134 -4.96 -0.19 -24.81
CA ASP A 134 -5.61 -1.47 -25.09
C ASP A 134 -7.14 -1.33 -25.23
N GLY A 135 -7.75 -0.39 -24.49
CA GLY A 135 -9.19 -0.13 -24.50
C GLY A 135 -9.61 0.87 -25.55
N LEU A 136 -8.95 2.02 -25.62
CA LEU A 136 -9.29 3.07 -26.58
C LEU A 136 -8.47 3.01 -27.87
N GLY A 137 -7.28 2.41 -27.85
CA GLY A 137 -6.40 2.31 -29.03
C GLY A 137 -5.85 3.65 -29.52
N ILE A 138 -5.84 4.69 -28.69
CA ILE A 138 -5.38 6.04 -29.05
C ILE A 138 -3.87 6.21 -28.95
N ILE A 139 -3.20 5.27 -28.30
CA ILE A 139 -1.72 5.13 -28.27
C ILE A 139 -1.35 3.69 -28.62
N GLN A 140 -0.15 3.48 -29.13
CA GLN A 140 0.37 2.14 -29.43
C GLN A 140 1.32 1.65 -28.33
N ARG A 141 2.02 2.56 -27.67
CA ARG A 141 3.00 2.29 -26.60
C ARG A 141 2.81 3.28 -25.47
N SER A 142 3.08 2.83 -24.25
CA SER A 142 2.92 3.65 -23.05
C SER A 142 3.81 4.90 -23.04
N GLU A 143 4.98 4.81 -23.67
CA GLU A 143 5.96 5.91 -23.75
C GLU A 143 5.44 7.11 -24.57
N GLU A 144 4.44 6.90 -25.41
CA GLU A 144 3.87 7.96 -26.27
C GLU A 144 3.06 8.99 -25.48
N VAL A 145 2.60 8.62 -24.27
CA VAL A 145 1.75 9.49 -23.44
C VAL A 145 2.43 10.83 -23.13
N GLU A 146 3.70 10.81 -22.75
CA GLU A 146 4.43 12.03 -22.42
C GLU A 146 4.53 12.99 -23.60
N SER A 147 4.94 12.49 -24.75
CA SER A 147 5.10 13.31 -25.95
C SER A 147 3.76 13.85 -26.47
N LEU A 148 2.70 13.06 -26.41
CA LEU A 148 1.36 13.48 -26.78
C LEU A 148 0.81 14.53 -25.82
N ALA A 149 0.96 14.33 -24.52
CA ALA A 149 0.55 15.30 -23.51
C ALA A 149 1.31 16.64 -23.66
N ALA A 150 2.61 16.59 -23.97
CA ALA A 150 3.43 17.77 -24.18
C ALA A 150 3.12 18.48 -25.53
N SER A 151 2.43 17.86 -26.45
CA SER A 151 2.09 18.44 -27.76
C SER A 151 0.94 19.44 -27.72
N VAL A 152 0.18 19.51 -26.62
CA VAL A 152 -0.94 20.42 -26.41
C VAL A 152 -0.63 21.41 -25.29
N SER A 153 -1.21 22.61 -25.35
CA SER A 153 -1.00 23.67 -24.35
C SER A 153 -1.82 23.46 -23.07
N ASP A 154 -2.96 22.81 -23.19
CA ASP A 154 -3.93 22.58 -22.11
C ASP A 154 -4.81 21.37 -22.43
N THR A 155 -5.77 21.09 -21.56
CA THR A 155 -6.70 19.95 -21.69
C THR A 155 -7.97 20.27 -22.48
N ASP A 156 -8.14 21.50 -22.94
CA ASP A 156 -9.37 21.99 -23.59
C ASP A 156 -10.64 21.65 -22.77
N ASP A 157 -10.55 21.84 -21.44
CA ASP A 157 -11.58 21.51 -20.45
C ASP A 157 -12.02 20.02 -20.44
N VAL A 158 -11.20 19.14 -20.97
CA VAL A 158 -11.44 17.69 -20.90
C VAL A 158 -10.68 17.11 -19.72
N PHE A 159 -11.40 16.51 -18.77
CA PHE A 159 -10.84 15.87 -17.58
C PHE A 159 -11.33 14.43 -17.49
N MET A 160 -10.47 13.55 -17.01
CA MET A 160 -10.82 12.16 -16.74
C MET A 160 -10.38 11.77 -15.32
N VAL A 161 -11.32 11.23 -14.54
CA VAL A 161 -11.01 10.59 -13.26
C VAL A 161 -11.06 9.07 -13.48
N PRO A 162 -9.92 8.38 -13.47
CA PRO A 162 -9.88 6.93 -13.77
C PRO A 162 -10.34 6.11 -12.57
N ALA A 163 -11.61 6.24 -12.18
CA ALA A 163 -12.22 5.54 -11.07
C ALA A 163 -12.84 4.19 -11.46
N PHE A 164 -12.26 3.47 -12.42
CA PHE A 164 -12.79 2.20 -12.96
C PHE A 164 -12.93 1.09 -11.91
N ALA A 165 -12.19 1.17 -10.82
CA ALA A 165 -12.28 0.28 -9.66
C ALA A 165 -12.74 1.03 -8.38
N GLY A 166 -13.36 2.19 -8.55
CA GLY A 166 -13.66 3.12 -7.46
C GLY A 166 -12.47 4.01 -7.10
N LEU A 167 -12.68 4.90 -6.14
CA LEU A 167 -11.63 5.75 -5.59
C LEU A 167 -11.04 5.12 -4.33
N GLY A 168 -9.71 5.09 -4.25
CA GLY A 168 -8.97 4.74 -3.06
C GLY A 168 -8.86 5.89 -2.06
N ALA A 169 -7.71 6.01 -1.40
CA ALA A 169 -7.45 7.10 -0.48
C ALA A 169 -7.55 8.48 -1.18
N PRO A 170 -8.09 9.50 -0.51
CA PRO A 170 -8.70 9.52 0.82
C PRO A 170 -10.20 9.23 0.84
N HIS A 171 -10.81 8.93 -0.31
CA HIS A 171 -12.27 8.84 -0.48
C HIS A 171 -12.84 7.50 -0.05
N TRP A 172 -12.15 6.39 -0.41
CA TRP A 172 -12.57 5.00 -0.15
C TRP A 172 -13.99 4.70 -0.67
N ASP A 173 -14.32 5.26 -1.84
CA ASP A 173 -15.62 5.17 -2.46
C ASP A 173 -15.58 4.23 -3.68
N LEU A 174 -16.17 3.06 -3.52
CA LEU A 174 -16.30 2.06 -4.57
C LEU A 174 -17.57 2.25 -5.41
N SER A 175 -18.50 3.12 -5.02
CA SER A 175 -19.76 3.33 -5.73
C SER A 175 -19.56 4.02 -7.09
N LEU A 176 -18.47 4.77 -7.22
CA LEU A 176 -18.11 5.53 -8.41
C LEU A 176 -17.80 4.66 -9.65
N ILE A 177 -17.60 3.35 -9.49
CA ILE A 177 -17.39 2.43 -10.62
C ILE A 177 -18.59 2.38 -11.58
N HIS A 178 -19.77 2.81 -11.14
CA HIS A 178 -21.00 2.81 -11.92
C HIS A 178 -21.28 4.15 -12.61
N ILE A 179 -20.45 5.17 -12.38
CA ILE A 179 -20.60 6.50 -12.98
C ILE A 179 -19.70 6.56 -14.23
N SER A 180 -20.17 6.02 -15.34
CA SER A 180 -19.57 6.17 -16.66
C SER A 180 -20.51 6.95 -17.58
N GLU A 181 -20.71 8.22 -17.28
CA GLU A 181 -21.43 9.11 -18.19
C GLU A 181 -20.47 10.15 -18.80
N PRO A 182 -20.52 10.39 -20.12
CA PRO A 182 -19.80 11.51 -20.72
C PRO A 182 -20.49 12.82 -20.33
N THR A 183 -20.28 13.27 -19.12
CA THR A 183 -20.87 14.50 -18.62
C THR A 183 -19.93 15.66 -18.95
N ARG A 184 -20.38 16.59 -19.80
CA ARG A 184 -19.74 17.90 -19.93
C ARG A 184 -19.85 18.60 -18.57
N LEU A 185 -18.79 19.24 -18.11
CA LEU A 185 -18.73 19.97 -16.83
C LEU A 185 -19.88 21.00 -16.63
N GLY A 186 -20.60 21.37 -17.64
CA GLY A 186 -21.76 22.28 -17.59
C GLY A 186 -23.11 21.62 -17.29
N MET A 187 -23.15 20.30 -17.03
CA MET A 187 -24.42 19.58 -16.74
C MET A 187 -24.54 19.13 -15.28
N ILE A 188 -23.59 19.47 -14.43
CA ILE A 188 -23.69 19.28 -12.98
C ILE A 188 -24.05 20.62 -12.36
N SER A 189 -25.34 20.94 -12.36
CA SER A 189 -25.93 22.02 -11.58
C SER A 189 -26.86 21.46 -10.53
#